data_15796e3358f021d7e01a834cb649959a
#
_entry.id   15796e3358f021d7e01a834cb649959a
#
_cell.length_a   1.000
_cell.length_b   1.000
_cell.length_c   1.000
_cell.angle_alpha   90.00
_cell.angle_beta   90.00
_cell.angle_gamma   90.00
#
_symmetry.space_group_name_H-M   'P 1'
#
loop_
_entity.id
_entity.type
_entity.pdbx_description
1 polymer ?
#
loop_
_entity_poly.entity_id
_entity_poly.type
_entity_poly.pdbx_seq_one_letter_code
_entity_poly.pdbx_strand_id
1 'polypeptide(L)'
;MATLGIRTLAGVLGLALALALGPAKAAEPDPAQGTRDTMREIFAAFATLVGKAGDGDGFEDPAERMEILGALRTLESRLAGLEGREGLTPAHRAVGRTLSDDVASAIDEVVTGRYAGARFLIGQMAESCFACHTQQPTDHAFDLGASLLESPAIAEAPLPQRALVAVAARQFERSLTLHEKLFRDPAFSAMEIALSGALERYLKVSIRVRDDPARTIAGLDTFRSRSDLPRYLAGEIGVWIETLERDASVQGETGLASAREWIRRGRSRTAYPGDQQGLVHFVLASRDLHRHLQSEPSDRIELAETFYWLGLCEIHIGLSFWGSEAEDFFEKAIRTAPAADTAPEAYAALEALYITGFTGSSGTHLPLEIERRLESLRTMIDEARATGRTQDGGRT
;
A
#
# COMPACT_ATOMS: atom_id res chain seq x y z
N MET A 1 29.03 -81.49 -43.05
CA MET A 1 30.29 -81.39 -42.28
C MET A 1 30.64 -79.91 -42.20
N ALA A 2 31.06 -79.45 -41.01
CA ALA A 2 31.61 -78.16 -40.66
C ALA A 2 30.61 -77.03 -40.40
N THR A 3 30.22 -77.03 -39.14
CA THR A 3 29.76 -75.85 -38.39
C THR A 3 30.91 -74.86 -38.20
N LEU A 4 30.67 -73.59 -38.42
CA LEU A 4 31.55 -72.54 -37.91
C LEU A 4 30.72 -71.42 -37.39
N GLY A 5 31.02 -71.06 -36.17
CA GLY A 5 30.28 -70.33 -35.27
C GLY A 5 30.29 -68.80 -35.49
N ILE A 6 29.15 -68.24 -35.13
CA ILE A 6 28.99 -66.78 -34.94
C ILE A 6 29.03 -66.56 -33.45
N ARG A 7 30.15 -66.04 -32.98
CA ARG A 7 30.28 -65.46 -31.61
C ARG A 7 31.02 -64.14 -31.70
N THR A 8 30.56 -63.16 -30.88
CA THR A 8 31.22 -61.88 -30.54
C THR A 8 31.06 -60.73 -31.57
N LEU A 9 29.93 -59.99 -31.43
CA LEU A 9 29.85 -58.55 -31.74
C LEU A 9 28.64 -57.92 -31.00
N ALA A 10 28.58 -58.12 -29.67
CA ALA A 10 27.48 -57.55 -28.85
C ALA A 10 28.06 -56.97 -27.54
N GLY A 11 29.22 -56.30 -27.62
CA GLY A 11 29.91 -55.86 -26.41
C GLY A 11 30.46 -54.44 -26.40
N VAL A 12 30.22 -53.60 -27.40
CA VAL A 12 30.87 -52.27 -27.47
C VAL A 12 29.85 -51.09 -27.62
N LEU A 13 28.57 -51.36 -27.75
CA LEU A 13 27.58 -50.27 -27.92
C LEU A 13 26.89 -49.84 -26.62
N GLY A 14 27.23 -50.42 -25.47
CA GLY A 14 26.59 -50.15 -24.15
C GLY A 14 27.27 -49.10 -23.28
N LEU A 15 28.47 -48.59 -23.63
CA LEU A 15 29.25 -47.73 -22.72
C LEU A 15 29.37 -46.26 -23.15
N ALA A 16 28.80 -45.89 -24.26
CA ALA A 16 28.87 -44.49 -24.77
C ALA A 16 27.64 -43.62 -24.51
N LEU A 17 26.58 -44.15 -23.87
CA LEU A 17 25.34 -43.37 -23.61
C LEU A 17 25.15 -42.93 -22.17
N ALA A 18 26.10 -43.22 -21.29
CA ALA A 18 26.03 -42.89 -19.84
C ALA A 18 26.76 -41.61 -19.42
N LEU A 19 27.41 -40.91 -20.35
CA LEU A 19 28.25 -39.73 -20.04
C LEU A 19 27.71 -38.39 -20.52
N ALA A 20 26.45 -38.31 -20.98
CA ALA A 20 25.84 -37.07 -21.47
C ALA A 20 24.73 -36.52 -20.55
N LEU A 21 24.43 -37.14 -19.41
CA LEU A 21 23.60 -36.56 -18.36
C LEU A 21 24.51 -35.92 -17.33
N GLY A 22 25.02 -34.72 -17.65
CA GLY A 22 25.56 -33.84 -16.63
C GLY A 22 24.51 -33.62 -15.53
N PRO A 23 24.90 -33.37 -14.27
CA PRO A 23 23.94 -33.10 -13.21
C PRO A 23 23.02 -31.98 -13.69
N ALA A 24 21.72 -32.27 -13.75
CA ALA A 24 20.71 -31.24 -14.01
C ALA A 24 20.95 -30.15 -12.97
N LYS A 25 21.40 -28.98 -13.43
CA LYS A 25 21.55 -27.82 -12.57
C LYS A 25 20.18 -27.61 -11.94
N ALA A 26 20.06 -27.81 -10.62
CA ALA A 26 18.84 -27.52 -9.91
C ALA A 26 18.45 -26.09 -10.31
N ALA A 27 17.27 -25.91 -10.87
CA ALA A 27 16.80 -24.59 -11.24
C ALA A 27 16.85 -23.74 -9.95
N GLU A 28 17.55 -22.63 -9.99
CA GLU A 28 17.52 -21.67 -8.88
C GLU A 28 16.05 -21.33 -8.61
N PRO A 29 15.59 -21.35 -7.34
CA PRO A 29 14.21 -21.07 -7.02
C PRO A 29 13.85 -19.67 -7.56
N ASP A 30 12.75 -19.57 -8.32
CA ASP A 30 12.23 -18.31 -8.85
C ASP A 30 11.98 -17.35 -7.66
N PRO A 31 12.68 -16.19 -7.57
CA PRO A 31 12.49 -15.22 -6.50
C PRO A 31 11.04 -14.76 -6.36
N ALA A 32 10.31 -14.67 -7.47
CA ALA A 32 8.91 -14.33 -7.49
C ALA A 32 8.04 -15.41 -6.83
N GLN A 33 8.40 -16.70 -6.97
CA GLN A 33 7.70 -17.79 -6.31
C GLN A 33 7.85 -17.71 -4.80
N GLY A 34 9.06 -17.43 -4.30
CA GLY A 34 9.31 -17.26 -2.87
C GLY A 34 8.51 -16.10 -2.26
N THR A 35 8.34 -15.00 -2.99
CA THR A 35 7.49 -13.86 -2.55
C THR A 35 6.02 -14.27 -2.52
N ARG A 36 5.52 -14.99 -3.52
CA ARG A 36 4.14 -15.48 -3.56
C ARG A 36 3.82 -16.41 -2.40
N ASP A 37 4.73 -17.33 -2.07
CA ASP A 37 4.52 -18.27 -0.96
C ASP A 37 4.50 -17.54 0.40
N THR A 38 5.37 -16.56 0.59
CA THR A 38 5.33 -15.70 1.78
C THR A 38 4.03 -14.90 1.87
N MET A 39 3.57 -14.30 0.76
CA MET A 39 2.30 -13.58 0.74
C MET A 39 1.10 -14.48 1.02
N ARG A 40 1.14 -15.76 0.63
CA ARG A 40 0.10 -16.74 0.99
C ARG A 40 0.01 -16.97 2.49
N GLU A 41 1.16 -17.09 3.16
CA GLU A 41 1.19 -17.29 4.61
C GLU A 41 0.78 -16.03 5.37
N ILE A 42 1.25 -14.85 4.96
CA ILE A 42 0.80 -13.56 5.48
C ILE A 42 -0.71 -13.44 5.35
N PHE A 43 -1.24 -13.76 4.17
CA PHE A 43 -2.64 -13.64 3.89
C PHE A 43 -3.50 -14.63 4.69
N ALA A 44 -3.05 -15.87 4.87
CA ALA A 44 -3.74 -16.85 5.70
C ALA A 44 -3.82 -16.41 7.17
N ALA A 45 -2.72 -15.86 7.70
CA ALA A 45 -2.68 -15.30 9.05
C ALA A 45 -3.61 -14.08 9.18
N PHE A 46 -3.55 -13.15 8.22
CA PHE A 46 -4.46 -11.99 8.17
C PHE A 46 -5.94 -12.41 8.12
N ALA A 47 -6.27 -13.43 7.35
CA ALA A 47 -7.62 -13.98 7.28
C ALA A 47 -8.14 -14.47 8.64
N THR A 48 -7.29 -15.16 9.39
CA THR A 48 -7.61 -15.59 10.76
C THR A 48 -7.90 -14.38 11.65
N LEU A 49 -7.07 -13.32 11.55
CA LEU A 49 -7.25 -12.09 12.33
C LEU A 49 -8.58 -11.39 12.00
N VAL A 50 -8.90 -11.23 10.72
CA VAL A 50 -10.15 -10.58 10.29
C VAL A 50 -11.37 -11.37 10.76
N GLY A 51 -11.32 -12.70 10.68
CA GLY A 51 -12.44 -13.56 11.10
C GLY A 51 -12.67 -13.55 12.61
N LYS A 52 -11.58 -13.55 13.41
CA LYS A 52 -11.70 -13.71 14.87
C LYS A 52 -11.69 -12.39 15.65
N ALA A 53 -10.91 -11.41 15.21
CA ALA A 53 -10.87 -10.10 15.87
C ALA A 53 -11.99 -9.16 15.43
N GLY A 54 -12.62 -9.42 14.29
CA GLY A 54 -13.76 -8.67 13.76
C GLY A 54 -15.05 -8.87 14.55
N ASP A 55 -15.27 -10.08 15.08
CA ASP A 55 -16.37 -10.38 16.00
C ASP A 55 -16.00 -9.88 17.40
N GLY A 56 -16.86 -9.05 18.00
CA GLY A 56 -16.59 -8.36 19.26
C GLY A 56 -16.07 -9.25 20.40
N ASP A 57 -16.36 -10.55 20.35
CA ASP A 57 -16.12 -11.51 21.42
C ASP A 57 -14.85 -12.36 21.25
N GLY A 58 -14.16 -12.28 20.10
CA GLY A 58 -12.98 -13.14 19.80
C GLY A 58 -11.82 -13.02 20.80
N PHE A 59 -11.73 -11.94 21.57
CA PHE A 59 -10.74 -11.78 22.64
C PHE A 59 -11.23 -12.29 24.00
N GLU A 60 -12.51 -12.60 24.16
CA GLU A 60 -13.06 -13.10 25.42
C GLU A 60 -12.78 -14.59 25.58
N ASP A 61 -12.77 -15.36 24.49
CA ASP A 61 -12.39 -16.77 24.50
C ASP A 61 -10.84 -16.93 24.55
N PRO A 62 -10.29 -17.61 25.57
CA PRO A 62 -8.86 -17.89 25.65
C PRO A 62 -8.29 -18.67 24.47
N ALA A 63 -9.07 -19.57 23.86
CA ALA A 63 -8.62 -20.35 22.71
C ALA A 63 -8.50 -19.47 21.48
N GLU A 64 -9.47 -18.60 21.21
CA GLU A 64 -9.44 -17.65 20.09
C GLU A 64 -8.33 -16.61 20.26
N ARG A 65 -8.07 -16.12 21.48
CA ARG A 65 -6.91 -15.26 21.76
C ARG A 65 -5.59 -15.93 21.39
N MET A 66 -5.44 -17.21 21.69
CA MET A 66 -4.24 -17.96 21.32
C MET A 66 -4.08 -18.09 19.81
N GLU A 67 -5.19 -18.26 19.07
CA GLU A 67 -5.18 -18.28 17.61
C GLU A 67 -4.87 -16.91 17.03
N ILE A 68 -5.45 -15.84 17.57
CA ILE A 68 -5.12 -14.45 17.19
C ILE A 68 -3.62 -14.17 17.43
N LEU A 69 -3.09 -14.52 18.60
CA LEU A 69 -1.68 -14.32 18.91
C LEU A 69 -0.77 -15.17 18.00
N GLY A 70 -1.17 -16.39 17.68
CA GLY A 70 -0.47 -17.25 16.73
C GLY A 70 -0.42 -16.65 15.32
N ALA A 71 -1.53 -16.09 14.86
CA ALA A 71 -1.62 -15.41 13.56
C ALA A 71 -0.75 -14.15 13.53
N LEU A 72 -0.78 -13.32 14.59
CA LEU A 72 0.08 -12.13 14.69
C LEU A 72 1.57 -12.49 14.66
N ARG A 73 2.01 -13.52 15.39
CA ARG A 73 3.40 -14.01 15.37
C ARG A 73 3.81 -14.57 14.01
N THR A 74 2.87 -15.19 13.29
CA THR A 74 3.12 -15.62 11.92
C THR A 74 3.35 -14.43 11.00
N LEU A 75 2.53 -13.37 11.11
CA LEU A 75 2.73 -12.12 10.37
C LEU A 75 4.09 -11.51 10.68
N GLU A 76 4.44 -11.32 11.95
CA GLU A 76 5.74 -10.79 12.39
C GLU A 76 6.91 -11.53 11.74
N SER A 77 6.91 -12.86 11.86
CA SER A 77 7.96 -13.72 11.28
C SER A 77 8.07 -13.62 9.76
N ARG A 78 6.95 -13.51 9.05
CA ARG A 78 6.93 -13.47 7.58
C ARG A 78 7.24 -12.09 7.02
N LEU A 79 6.83 -11.03 7.70
CA LEU A 79 7.14 -9.64 7.33
C LEU A 79 8.63 -9.34 7.47
N ALA A 80 9.29 -9.81 8.52
CA ALA A 80 10.75 -9.70 8.68
C ALA A 80 11.53 -10.26 7.48
N GLY A 81 10.98 -11.26 6.79
CA GLY A 81 11.58 -11.83 5.58
C GLY A 81 11.34 -11.04 4.29
N LEU A 82 10.50 -10.00 4.31
CA LEU A 82 10.18 -9.22 3.10
C LEU A 82 11.17 -8.08 2.83
N GLU A 83 11.78 -7.49 3.86
CA GLU A 83 12.60 -6.28 3.71
C GLU A 83 13.77 -6.43 2.73
N GLY A 84 14.38 -7.61 2.66
CA GLY A 84 15.51 -7.91 1.78
C GLY A 84 15.16 -8.51 0.42
N ARG A 85 13.87 -8.65 0.08
CA ARG A 85 13.48 -9.33 -1.16
C ARG A 85 13.62 -8.46 -2.39
N GLU A 86 14.15 -9.07 -3.47
CA GLU A 86 14.18 -8.48 -4.80
C GLU A 86 12.76 -8.25 -5.34
N GLY A 87 12.58 -7.23 -6.15
CA GLY A 87 11.31 -6.89 -6.79
C GLY A 87 10.37 -6.02 -5.94
N LEU A 88 10.70 -5.71 -4.67
CA LEU A 88 9.98 -4.74 -3.88
C LEU A 88 10.54 -3.33 -4.09
N THR A 89 9.70 -2.39 -4.48
CA THR A 89 10.08 -0.99 -4.58
C THR A 89 10.41 -0.42 -3.19
N PRO A 90 11.15 0.68 -3.10
CA PRO A 90 11.33 1.38 -1.83
C PRO A 90 10.01 1.74 -1.14
N ALA A 91 8.95 2.06 -1.89
CA ALA A 91 7.64 2.33 -1.33
C ALA A 91 7.00 1.08 -0.70
N HIS A 92 7.09 -0.09 -1.34
CA HIS A 92 6.63 -1.34 -0.75
C HIS A 92 7.35 -1.66 0.57
N ARG A 93 8.69 -1.44 0.61
CA ARG A 93 9.47 -1.65 1.84
C ARG A 93 9.08 -0.73 2.99
N ALA A 94 8.61 0.49 2.69
CA ALA A 94 8.12 1.40 3.72
C ALA A 94 6.84 0.88 4.37
N VAL A 95 5.82 0.66 3.56
CA VAL A 95 4.55 0.12 4.04
C VAL A 95 4.76 -1.21 4.77
N GLY A 96 5.71 -2.04 4.30
CA GLY A 96 6.07 -3.28 4.98
C GLY A 96 6.61 -3.05 6.40
N ARG A 97 7.41 -2.00 6.63
CA ARG A 97 7.88 -1.64 7.98
C ARG A 97 6.75 -1.16 8.87
N THR A 98 5.92 -0.24 8.39
CA THR A 98 4.74 0.22 9.13
C THR A 98 3.86 -0.96 9.55
N LEU A 99 3.59 -1.89 8.63
CA LEU A 99 2.84 -3.10 8.96
C LEU A 99 3.56 -3.97 10.01
N SER A 100 4.89 -4.08 9.97
CA SER A 100 5.66 -4.83 10.97
C SER A 100 5.56 -4.18 12.36
N ASP A 101 5.61 -2.86 12.43
CA ASP A 101 5.49 -2.10 13.68
C ASP A 101 4.06 -2.22 14.26
N ASP A 102 3.03 -2.16 13.42
CA ASP A 102 1.64 -2.40 13.81
C ASP A 102 1.43 -3.80 14.36
N VAL A 103 2.03 -4.82 13.72
CA VAL A 103 1.95 -6.22 14.18
C VAL A 103 2.61 -6.38 15.54
N ALA A 104 3.82 -5.83 15.73
CA ALA A 104 4.53 -5.88 17.01
C ALA A 104 3.72 -5.19 18.13
N SER A 105 3.14 -4.01 17.83
CA SER A 105 2.27 -3.28 18.75
C SER A 105 1.01 -4.07 19.09
N ALA A 106 0.38 -4.71 18.10
CA ALA A 106 -0.82 -5.54 18.33
C ALA A 106 -0.51 -6.75 19.20
N ILE A 107 0.67 -7.37 19.06
CA ILE A 107 1.12 -8.46 19.95
C ILE A 107 1.22 -7.97 21.39
N ASP A 108 1.84 -6.80 21.62
CA ASP A 108 1.95 -6.19 22.96
C ASP A 108 0.58 -5.89 23.57
N GLU A 109 -0.34 -5.34 22.77
CA GLU A 109 -1.71 -5.06 23.18
C GLU A 109 -2.46 -6.34 23.60
N VAL A 110 -2.33 -7.45 22.86
CA VAL A 110 -2.93 -8.73 23.20
C VAL A 110 -2.31 -9.30 24.48
N VAL A 111 -0.97 -9.30 24.59
CA VAL A 111 -0.25 -9.87 25.74
C VAL A 111 -0.56 -9.09 27.03
N THR A 112 -0.74 -7.79 26.94
CA THR A 112 -1.05 -6.92 28.09
C THR A 112 -2.54 -6.81 28.38
N GLY A 113 -3.40 -7.46 27.60
CA GLY A 113 -4.85 -7.49 27.81
C GLY A 113 -5.58 -6.22 27.34
N ARG A 114 -4.94 -5.36 26.56
CA ARG A 114 -5.53 -4.14 25.98
C ARG A 114 -6.23 -4.45 24.65
N TYR A 115 -7.25 -5.29 24.68
CA TYR A 115 -7.88 -5.85 23.48
C TYR A 115 -8.53 -4.84 22.54
N ALA A 116 -8.98 -3.69 23.06
CA ALA A 116 -9.50 -2.61 22.20
C ALA A 116 -8.41 -2.02 21.30
N GLY A 117 -7.19 -1.83 21.83
CA GLY A 117 -6.02 -1.41 21.06
C GLY A 117 -5.62 -2.46 20.03
N ALA A 118 -5.58 -3.74 20.42
CA ALA A 118 -5.29 -4.83 19.51
C ALA A 118 -6.27 -4.88 18.31
N ARG A 119 -7.58 -4.75 18.55
CA ARG A 119 -8.60 -4.69 17.48
C ARG A 119 -8.39 -3.53 16.54
N PHE A 120 -8.08 -2.35 17.08
CA PHE A 120 -7.80 -1.17 16.27
C PHE A 120 -6.61 -1.42 15.35
N LEU A 121 -5.48 -1.90 15.87
CA LEU A 121 -4.27 -2.19 15.09
C LEU A 121 -4.50 -3.28 14.04
N ILE A 122 -5.22 -4.36 14.37
CA ILE A 122 -5.59 -5.39 13.40
C ILE A 122 -6.43 -4.81 12.24
N GLY A 123 -7.34 -3.88 12.55
CA GLY A 123 -8.08 -3.15 11.53
C GLY A 123 -7.17 -2.31 10.63
N GLN A 124 -6.15 -1.65 11.19
CA GLN A 124 -5.18 -0.86 10.43
C GLN A 124 -4.29 -1.73 9.51
N MET A 125 -3.99 -2.96 9.86
CA MET A 125 -3.22 -3.88 9.00
C MET A 125 -3.88 -4.08 7.63
N ALA A 126 -5.22 -4.03 7.54
CA ALA A 126 -5.93 -4.09 6.27
C ALA A 126 -5.64 -2.87 5.38
N GLU A 127 -5.52 -1.69 5.98
CA GLU A 127 -5.16 -0.46 5.25
C GLU A 127 -3.70 -0.52 4.75
N SER A 128 -2.77 -1.06 5.54
CA SER A 128 -1.39 -1.28 5.10
C SER A 128 -1.30 -2.28 3.93
N CYS A 129 -2.09 -3.36 3.97
CA CYS A 129 -2.23 -4.28 2.82
C CYS A 129 -2.80 -3.55 1.59
N PHE A 130 -3.83 -2.71 1.81
CA PHE A 130 -4.42 -1.89 0.77
C PHE A 130 -3.38 -0.92 0.17
N ALA A 131 -2.67 -0.19 1.01
CA ALA A 131 -1.66 0.77 0.62
C ALA A 131 -0.57 0.14 -0.27
N CYS A 132 -0.03 -1.00 0.15
CA CYS A 132 0.98 -1.74 -0.60
C CYS A 132 0.44 -2.24 -1.96
N HIS A 133 -0.73 -2.88 -1.95
CA HIS A 133 -1.27 -3.53 -3.15
C HIS A 133 -1.80 -2.56 -4.20
N THR A 134 -2.12 -1.32 -3.83
CA THR A 134 -2.61 -0.31 -4.77
C THR A 134 -1.52 0.59 -5.37
N GLN A 135 -0.24 0.39 -5.01
CA GLN A 135 0.87 1.17 -5.56
C GLN A 135 1.18 0.84 -7.03
N GLN A 136 0.82 -0.34 -7.49
CA GLN A 136 1.14 -0.80 -8.85
C GLN A 136 -0.11 -1.30 -9.57
N PRO A 137 -0.30 -0.93 -10.84
CA PRO A 137 -1.27 -1.60 -11.70
C PRO A 137 -0.86 -3.07 -11.83
N THR A 138 -1.84 -3.96 -11.72
CA THR A 138 -1.61 -5.40 -11.85
C THR A 138 -2.85 -6.08 -12.37
N ASP A 139 -2.66 -6.93 -13.37
CA ASP A 139 -3.72 -7.76 -13.95
C ASP A 139 -3.79 -9.15 -13.32
N HIS A 140 -2.82 -9.48 -12.46
CA HIS A 140 -2.76 -10.81 -11.86
C HIS A 140 -3.69 -10.89 -10.66
N ALA A 141 -4.80 -11.60 -10.82
CA ALA A 141 -5.62 -12.07 -9.72
C ALA A 141 -4.81 -13.09 -8.88
N PHE A 142 -5.07 -13.08 -7.59
CA PHE A 142 -4.45 -14.01 -6.66
C PHE A 142 -5.50 -15.09 -6.28
N ASP A 143 -5.37 -16.30 -6.83
CA ASP A 143 -6.37 -17.36 -6.72
C ASP A 143 -6.74 -17.70 -5.27
N LEU A 144 -5.77 -17.70 -4.35
CA LEU A 144 -6.05 -17.89 -2.93
C LEU A 144 -6.87 -16.76 -2.32
N GLY A 145 -6.72 -15.54 -2.83
CA GLY A 145 -7.54 -14.42 -2.42
C GLY A 145 -9.02 -14.61 -2.76
N ALA A 146 -9.32 -15.21 -3.90
CA ALA A 146 -10.70 -15.52 -4.29
C ALA A 146 -11.34 -16.51 -3.32
N SER A 147 -10.66 -17.60 -2.97
CA SER A 147 -11.17 -18.61 -2.06
C SER A 147 -11.37 -18.10 -0.63
N LEU A 148 -10.51 -17.17 -0.15
CA LEU A 148 -10.70 -16.53 1.14
C LEU A 148 -12.00 -15.71 1.20
N LEU A 149 -12.26 -14.92 0.14
CA LEU A 149 -13.48 -14.10 0.10
C LEU A 149 -14.77 -14.94 0.10
N GLU A 150 -14.66 -16.24 -0.14
CA GLU A 150 -15.76 -17.23 -0.08
C GLU A 150 -15.81 -17.94 1.28
N SER A 151 -14.80 -17.76 2.14
CA SER A 151 -14.85 -18.33 3.49
C SER A 151 -16.02 -17.72 4.28
N PRO A 152 -16.70 -18.49 5.15
CA PRO A 152 -17.84 -17.99 5.92
C PRO A 152 -17.52 -16.72 6.70
N ALA A 153 -16.37 -16.68 7.36
CA ALA A 153 -15.92 -15.51 8.15
C ALA A 153 -15.89 -14.20 7.35
N ILE A 154 -15.51 -14.25 6.07
CA ILE A 154 -15.46 -13.05 5.22
C ILE A 154 -16.77 -12.87 4.45
N ALA A 155 -17.40 -13.95 3.99
CA ALA A 155 -18.64 -13.86 3.23
C ALA A 155 -19.80 -13.26 4.06
N GLU A 156 -19.80 -13.48 5.36
CA GLU A 156 -20.79 -12.95 6.31
C GLU A 156 -20.40 -11.60 6.91
N ALA A 157 -19.15 -11.16 6.72
CA ALA A 157 -18.69 -9.87 7.22
C ALA A 157 -19.45 -8.69 6.58
N PRO A 158 -19.53 -7.53 7.27
CA PRO A 158 -20.15 -6.32 6.73
C PRO A 158 -19.57 -5.92 5.37
N LEU A 159 -20.41 -5.37 4.50
CA LEU A 159 -20.04 -5.04 3.11
C LEU A 159 -18.79 -4.13 2.99
N PRO A 160 -18.59 -3.08 3.83
CA PRO A 160 -17.36 -2.27 3.80
C PRO A 160 -16.10 -3.09 4.09
N GLN A 161 -16.16 -4.00 5.07
CA GLN A 161 -15.04 -4.86 5.44
C GLN A 161 -14.71 -5.86 4.32
N ARG A 162 -15.72 -6.45 3.68
CA ARG A 162 -15.53 -7.33 2.53
C ARG A 162 -14.87 -6.61 1.36
N ALA A 163 -15.24 -5.36 1.10
CA ALA A 163 -14.66 -4.55 0.05
C ALA A 163 -13.17 -4.28 0.32
N LEU A 164 -12.79 -3.98 1.57
CA LEU A 164 -11.40 -3.76 1.99
C LEU A 164 -10.58 -5.06 1.90
N VAL A 165 -11.08 -6.16 2.44
CA VAL A 165 -10.41 -7.47 2.38
C VAL A 165 -10.21 -7.93 0.93
N ALA A 166 -11.15 -7.59 0.02
CA ALA A 166 -10.98 -7.89 -1.39
C ALA A 166 -9.76 -7.19 -2.01
N VAL A 167 -9.43 -5.96 -1.59
CA VAL A 167 -8.18 -5.30 -2.03
C VAL A 167 -6.97 -5.95 -1.41
N ALA A 168 -6.98 -6.22 -0.10
CA ALA A 168 -5.90 -6.94 0.58
C ALA A 168 -5.61 -8.30 -0.08
N ALA A 169 -6.66 -8.95 -0.60
CA ALA A 169 -6.60 -10.18 -1.37
C ALA A 169 -6.24 -9.98 -2.86
N ARG A 170 -5.99 -8.75 -3.32
CA ARG A 170 -5.76 -8.37 -4.73
C ARG A 170 -6.91 -8.77 -5.67
N GLN A 171 -8.12 -8.86 -5.15
CA GLN A 171 -9.35 -9.11 -5.91
C GLN A 171 -9.99 -7.76 -6.28
N PHE A 172 -9.29 -6.96 -7.07
CA PHE A 172 -9.65 -5.56 -7.36
C PHE A 172 -11.01 -5.42 -8.04
N GLU A 173 -11.33 -6.28 -9.01
CA GLU A 173 -12.65 -6.27 -9.66
C GLU A 173 -13.77 -6.54 -8.67
N ARG A 174 -13.57 -7.52 -7.79
CA ARG A 174 -14.53 -7.86 -6.74
C ARG A 174 -14.66 -6.72 -5.73
N SER A 175 -13.55 -6.07 -5.37
CA SER A 175 -13.56 -4.89 -4.49
C SER A 175 -14.37 -3.75 -5.09
N LEU A 176 -14.13 -3.38 -6.36
CA LEU A 176 -14.90 -2.35 -7.04
C LEU A 176 -16.40 -2.68 -7.07
N THR A 177 -16.75 -3.93 -7.40
CA THR A 177 -18.15 -4.39 -7.39
C THR A 177 -18.78 -4.29 -5.99
N LEU A 178 -18.02 -4.61 -4.93
CA LEU A 178 -18.50 -4.50 -3.54
C LEU A 178 -18.68 -3.03 -3.12
N HIS A 179 -17.79 -2.12 -3.51
CA HIS A 179 -17.95 -0.68 -3.29
C HIS A 179 -19.15 -0.13 -4.05
N GLU A 180 -19.36 -0.51 -5.31
CA GLU A 180 -20.51 -0.11 -6.12
C GLU A 180 -21.82 -0.65 -5.53
N LYS A 181 -21.80 -1.83 -4.91
CA LYS A 181 -22.93 -2.35 -4.15
C LYS A 181 -23.18 -1.52 -2.88
N LEU A 182 -22.11 -1.19 -2.14
CA LEU A 182 -22.17 -0.35 -0.94
C LEU A 182 -22.75 1.02 -1.25
N PHE A 183 -22.39 1.63 -2.37
CA PHE A 183 -22.91 2.94 -2.79
C PHE A 183 -24.42 2.96 -3.03
N ARG A 184 -25.02 1.81 -3.33
CA ARG A 184 -26.47 1.65 -3.53
C ARG A 184 -27.22 1.16 -2.30
N ASP A 185 -26.49 0.64 -1.30
CA ASP A 185 -27.10 -0.04 -0.16
C ASP A 185 -27.73 0.96 0.82
N PRO A 186 -29.06 0.93 1.01
CA PRO A 186 -29.75 1.84 1.93
C PRO A 186 -29.51 1.49 3.42
N ALA A 187 -28.91 0.33 3.72
CA ALA A 187 -28.57 -0.04 5.09
C ALA A 187 -27.42 0.83 5.65
N PHE A 188 -26.63 1.46 4.78
CA PHE A 188 -25.57 2.39 5.16
C PHE A 188 -25.95 3.80 4.70
N SER A 189 -25.87 4.78 5.59
CA SER A 189 -26.09 6.18 5.19
C SER A 189 -24.93 6.68 4.31
N ALA A 190 -25.22 7.68 3.46
CA ALA A 190 -24.20 8.29 2.62
C ALA A 190 -23.03 8.86 3.45
N MET A 191 -23.31 9.39 4.65
CA MET A 191 -22.25 9.89 5.55
C MET A 191 -21.40 8.78 6.15
N GLU A 192 -21.98 7.65 6.56
CA GLU A 192 -21.20 6.49 7.02
C GLU A 192 -20.26 5.98 5.94
N ILE A 193 -20.74 5.88 4.70
CA ILE A 193 -19.92 5.48 3.55
C ILE A 193 -18.77 6.48 3.33
N ALA A 194 -19.06 7.78 3.32
CA ALA A 194 -18.05 8.81 3.12
C ALA A 194 -17.00 8.82 4.26
N LEU A 195 -17.44 8.76 5.52
CA LEU A 195 -16.54 8.78 6.66
C LEU A 195 -15.74 7.48 6.86
N SER A 196 -16.19 6.37 6.25
CA SER A 196 -15.45 5.10 6.31
C SER A 196 -14.23 5.04 5.39
N GLY A 197 -13.99 6.04 4.54
CA GLY A 197 -12.92 6.02 3.53
C GLY A 197 -13.23 5.16 2.30
N ALA A 198 -14.48 4.73 2.14
CA ALA A 198 -14.87 3.86 1.02
C ALA A 198 -14.74 4.55 -0.35
N LEU A 199 -14.98 5.88 -0.40
CA LEU A 199 -14.83 6.67 -1.63
C LEU A 199 -13.36 6.76 -2.05
N GLU A 200 -12.47 7.07 -1.12
CA GLU A 200 -11.03 7.16 -1.35
C GLU A 200 -10.45 5.82 -1.79
N ARG A 201 -10.86 4.73 -1.13
CA ARG A 201 -10.45 3.37 -1.53
C ARG A 201 -10.96 3.01 -2.92
N TYR A 202 -12.21 3.34 -3.24
CA TYR A 202 -12.75 3.13 -4.58
C TYR A 202 -11.96 3.90 -5.64
N LEU A 203 -11.66 5.18 -5.40
CA LEU A 203 -10.86 6.02 -6.30
C LEU A 203 -9.43 5.48 -6.45
N LYS A 204 -8.77 5.09 -5.37
CA LYS A 204 -7.43 4.49 -5.43
C LYS A 204 -7.43 3.23 -6.31
N VAL A 205 -8.40 2.32 -6.14
CA VAL A 205 -8.47 1.09 -6.93
C VAL A 205 -8.83 1.36 -8.38
N SER A 206 -9.87 2.15 -8.64
CA SER A 206 -10.38 2.38 -10.00
C SER A 206 -9.44 3.24 -10.85
N ILE A 207 -8.75 4.23 -10.25
CA ILE A 207 -7.85 5.15 -10.97
C ILE A 207 -6.41 4.62 -10.95
N ARG A 208 -5.87 4.28 -9.75
CA ARG A 208 -4.44 3.95 -9.59
C ARG A 208 -4.11 2.57 -10.12
N VAL A 209 -4.99 1.59 -9.87
CA VAL A 209 -4.76 0.18 -10.22
C VAL A 209 -5.37 -0.18 -11.57
N ARG A 210 -6.62 0.18 -11.81
CA ARG A 210 -7.37 -0.22 -13.00
C ARG A 210 -7.32 0.77 -14.15
N ASP A 211 -7.03 2.03 -13.83
CA ASP A 211 -7.03 3.14 -14.80
C ASP A 211 -8.33 3.17 -15.64
N ASP A 212 -9.47 2.99 -14.95
CA ASP A 212 -10.82 2.92 -15.55
C ASP A 212 -11.66 4.14 -15.16
N PRO A 213 -11.47 5.28 -15.84
CA PRO A 213 -12.23 6.49 -15.55
C PRO A 213 -13.73 6.34 -15.83
N ALA A 214 -14.12 5.54 -16.82
CA ALA A 214 -15.53 5.35 -17.17
C ALA A 214 -16.28 4.65 -16.02
N ARG A 215 -15.72 3.59 -15.48
CA ARG A 215 -16.26 2.89 -14.32
C ARG A 215 -16.26 3.77 -13.07
N THR A 216 -15.19 4.54 -12.87
CA THR A 216 -15.07 5.47 -11.75
C THR A 216 -16.21 6.48 -11.77
N ILE A 217 -16.46 7.12 -12.92
CA ILE A 217 -17.56 8.07 -13.13
C ILE A 217 -18.90 7.41 -12.84
N ALA A 218 -19.16 6.22 -13.37
CA ALA A 218 -20.44 5.51 -13.18
C ALA A 218 -20.69 5.17 -11.70
N GLY A 219 -19.66 4.76 -10.95
CA GLY A 219 -19.74 4.49 -9.52
C GLY A 219 -20.01 5.75 -8.70
N LEU A 220 -19.30 6.84 -9.00
CA LEU A 220 -19.50 8.15 -8.37
C LEU A 220 -20.88 8.74 -8.65
N ASP A 221 -21.38 8.65 -9.89
CA ASP A 221 -22.74 9.09 -10.25
C ASP A 221 -23.81 8.29 -9.50
N THR A 222 -23.59 6.99 -9.34
CA THR A 222 -24.47 6.14 -8.54
C THR A 222 -24.54 6.63 -7.09
N PHE A 223 -23.40 6.93 -6.48
CA PHE A 223 -23.36 7.43 -5.10
C PHE A 223 -23.94 8.85 -5.00
N ARG A 224 -23.62 9.72 -5.95
CA ARG A 224 -24.13 11.10 -6.02
C ARG A 224 -25.67 11.17 -6.16
N SER A 225 -26.28 10.15 -6.75
CA SER A 225 -27.74 10.07 -6.94
C SER A 225 -28.52 9.71 -5.67
N ARG A 226 -27.86 9.45 -4.55
CA ARG A 226 -28.51 9.10 -3.28
C ARG A 226 -29.28 10.29 -2.71
N SER A 227 -30.49 10.03 -2.24
CA SER A 227 -31.36 11.06 -1.64
C SER A 227 -30.89 11.54 -0.25
N ASP A 228 -30.07 10.72 0.45
CA ASP A 228 -29.51 11.02 1.77
C ASP A 228 -28.11 11.67 1.69
N LEU A 229 -27.62 11.98 0.47
CA LEU A 229 -26.31 12.59 0.30
C LEU A 229 -26.35 14.09 0.60
N PRO A 230 -25.47 14.60 1.51
CA PRO A 230 -25.34 16.02 1.78
C PRO A 230 -24.97 16.82 0.52
N ARG A 231 -25.55 18.02 0.37
CA ARG A 231 -25.31 18.86 -0.82
C ARG A 231 -23.86 19.21 -1.05
N TYR A 232 -23.09 19.47 0.01
CA TYR A 232 -21.68 19.79 -0.13
C TYR A 232 -20.89 18.62 -0.74
N LEU A 233 -21.13 17.39 -0.25
CA LEU A 233 -20.47 16.20 -0.75
C LEU A 233 -20.92 15.86 -2.18
N ALA A 234 -22.20 16.06 -2.51
CA ALA A 234 -22.69 15.95 -3.88
C ALA A 234 -21.98 16.93 -4.83
N GLY A 235 -21.65 18.13 -4.33
CA GLY A 235 -20.86 19.13 -5.06
C GLY A 235 -19.42 18.69 -5.28
N GLU A 236 -18.74 18.19 -4.26
CA GLU A 236 -17.37 17.65 -4.36
C GLU A 236 -17.29 16.50 -5.36
N ILE A 237 -18.20 15.52 -5.25
CA ILE A 237 -18.29 14.40 -6.21
C ILE A 237 -18.55 14.90 -7.63
N GLY A 238 -19.36 15.93 -7.79
CA GLY A 238 -19.57 16.58 -9.10
C GLY A 238 -18.26 17.10 -9.70
N VAL A 239 -17.41 17.75 -8.90
CA VAL A 239 -16.09 18.22 -9.33
C VAL A 239 -15.16 17.05 -9.68
N TRP A 240 -15.22 15.93 -8.94
CA TRP A 240 -14.43 14.73 -9.24
C TRP A 240 -14.81 14.13 -10.61
N ILE A 241 -16.11 14.01 -10.87
CA ILE A 241 -16.63 13.51 -12.16
C ILE A 241 -16.21 14.44 -13.30
N GLU A 242 -16.42 15.76 -13.16
CA GLU A 242 -15.98 16.74 -14.15
C GLU A 242 -14.48 16.67 -14.44
N THR A 243 -13.65 16.42 -13.41
CA THR A 243 -12.22 16.24 -13.56
C THR A 243 -11.91 15.00 -14.39
N LEU A 244 -12.55 13.87 -14.10
CA LEU A 244 -12.34 12.63 -14.84
C LEU A 244 -12.81 12.71 -16.29
N GLU A 245 -13.97 13.34 -16.55
CA GLU A 245 -14.50 13.53 -17.90
C GLU A 245 -13.58 14.39 -18.78
N ARG A 246 -13.04 15.47 -18.21
CA ARG A 246 -12.19 16.43 -18.92
C ARG A 246 -10.79 15.91 -19.14
N ASP A 247 -10.22 15.30 -18.12
CA ASP A 247 -8.79 15.05 -18.02
C ASP A 247 -8.42 13.57 -18.26
N ALA A 248 -9.37 12.62 -18.16
CA ALA A 248 -9.13 11.21 -18.51
C ALA A 248 -8.81 11.00 -20.00
N SER A 249 -9.19 11.97 -20.85
CA SER A 249 -8.85 11.95 -22.28
C SER A 249 -7.42 12.45 -22.55
N VAL A 250 -6.75 13.08 -21.58
CA VAL A 250 -5.35 13.48 -21.69
C VAL A 250 -4.47 12.29 -21.32
N GLN A 251 -4.42 11.30 -22.20
CA GLN A 251 -3.36 10.30 -22.25
C GLN A 251 -2.07 10.99 -22.72
N GLY A 252 -1.59 11.92 -21.90
CA GLY A 252 -0.35 12.64 -22.10
C GLY A 252 0.80 12.00 -21.32
N GLU A 253 1.91 12.67 -21.31
CA GLU A 253 3.12 12.27 -20.61
C GLU A 253 2.82 11.84 -19.16
N THR A 254 3.10 10.59 -18.84
CA THR A 254 3.10 10.07 -17.47
C THR A 254 4.48 10.37 -16.87
N GLY A 255 4.53 10.64 -15.57
CA GLY A 255 5.79 10.87 -14.87
C GLY A 255 5.74 12.08 -13.95
N LEU A 256 6.91 12.50 -13.48
CA LEU A 256 7.03 13.55 -12.47
C LEU A 256 6.43 14.91 -12.92
N ALA A 257 6.60 15.30 -14.19
CA ALA A 257 6.05 16.54 -14.72
C ALA A 257 4.50 16.54 -14.73
N SER A 258 3.90 15.46 -15.20
CA SER A 258 2.44 15.26 -15.17
C SER A 258 1.92 15.30 -13.73
N ALA A 259 2.57 14.59 -12.81
CA ALA A 259 2.18 14.55 -11.41
C ALA A 259 2.21 15.95 -10.75
N ARG A 260 3.25 16.74 -11.00
CA ARG A 260 3.34 18.14 -10.51
C ARG A 260 2.17 19.00 -10.99
N GLU A 261 1.78 18.83 -12.25
CA GLU A 261 0.63 19.57 -12.80
C GLU A 261 -0.68 19.14 -12.15
N TRP A 262 -0.90 17.83 -11.92
CA TRP A 262 -2.05 17.33 -11.18
C TRP A 262 -2.11 17.91 -9.76
N ILE A 263 -0.98 17.89 -9.03
CA ILE A 263 -0.90 18.45 -7.67
C ILE A 263 -1.21 19.95 -7.68
N ARG A 264 -0.68 20.70 -8.63
CA ARG A 264 -0.96 22.13 -8.79
C ARG A 264 -2.46 22.37 -8.97
N ARG A 265 -3.12 21.60 -9.85
CA ARG A 265 -4.58 21.67 -10.07
C ARG A 265 -5.36 21.27 -8.82
N GLY A 266 -4.97 20.19 -8.15
CA GLY A 266 -5.59 19.74 -6.91
C GLY A 266 -5.54 20.81 -5.83
N ARG A 267 -4.36 21.40 -5.60
CA ARG A 267 -4.20 22.51 -4.65
C ARG A 267 -5.04 23.74 -4.99
N SER A 268 -5.20 24.08 -6.27
CA SER A 268 -6.03 25.21 -6.68
C SER A 268 -7.53 24.98 -6.44
N ARG A 269 -7.95 23.72 -6.22
CA ARG A 269 -9.33 23.32 -5.92
C ARG A 269 -9.57 23.11 -4.42
N THR A 270 -8.53 23.01 -3.60
CA THR A 270 -8.61 22.78 -2.17
C THR A 270 -8.50 24.11 -1.43
N ALA A 271 -9.62 24.64 -0.96
CA ALA A 271 -9.69 25.94 -0.30
C ALA A 271 -9.30 25.90 1.20
N TYR A 272 -9.51 24.75 1.86
CA TYR A 272 -9.20 24.51 3.28
C TYR A 272 -8.88 23.01 3.49
N PRO A 273 -8.28 22.61 4.63
CA PRO A 273 -7.81 21.22 4.82
C PRO A 273 -8.87 20.12 4.66
N GLY A 274 -10.14 20.41 4.94
CA GLY A 274 -11.25 19.46 4.80
C GLY A 274 -11.97 19.52 3.43
N ASP A 275 -11.52 20.37 2.50
CA ASP A 275 -12.09 20.48 1.17
C ASP A 275 -11.55 19.39 0.24
N GLN A 276 -12.40 18.46 -0.15
CA GLN A 276 -12.03 17.29 -0.95
C GLN A 276 -12.20 17.51 -2.47
N GLN A 277 -12.50 18.72 -2.93
CA GLN A 277 -12.68 18.99 -4.38
C GLN A 277 -11.44 18.63 -5.21
N GLY A 278 -10.24 18.75 -4.62
CA GLY A 278 -8.97 18.38 -5.26
C GLY A 278 -8.62 16.88 -5.26
N LEU A 279 -9.38 16.03 -4.57
CA LEU A 279 -9.03 14.63 -4.29
C LEU A 279 -8.64 13.83 -5.53
N VAL A 280 -9.46 13.86 -6.58
CA VAL A 280 -9.19 13.10 -7.82
C VAL A 280 -7.88 13.53 -8.49
N HIS A 281 -7.52 14.81 -8.42
CA HIS A 281 -6.24 15.29 -8.95
C HIS A 281 -5.05 14.68 -8.18
N PHE A 282 -5.15 14.57 -6.84
CA PHE A 282 -4.10 13.93 -6.04
C PHE A 282 -4.01 12.43 -6.30
N VAL A 283 -5.14 11.73 -6.53
CA VAL A 283 -5.12 10.31 -6.91
C VAL A 283 -4.48 10.11 -8.29
N LEU A 284 -4.77 10.97 -9.27
CA LEU A 284 -4.13 10.96 -10.59
C LEU A 284 -2.63 11.24 -10.49
N ALA A 285 -2.23 12.24 -9.71
CA ALA A 285 -0.82 12.53 -9.44
C ALA A 285 -0.10 11.31 -8.82
N SER A 286 -0.70 10.73 -7.81
CA SER A 286 -0.17 9.55 -7.14
C SER A 286 -0.02 8.35 -8.08
N ARG A 287 -0.98 8.12 -8.99
CA ARG A 287 -0.86 7.12 -10.06
C ARG A 287 0.39 7.35 -10.91
N ASP A 288 0.58 8.58 -11.38
CA ASP A 288 1.70 8.93 -12.28
C ASP A 288 3.05 8.83 -11.55
N LEU A 289 3.12 9.22 -10.26
CA LEU A 289 4.32 9.08 -9.42
C LEU A 289 4.67 7.62 -9.14
N HIS A 290 3.69 6.76 -8.85
CA HIS A 290 3.95 5.33 -8.68
C HIS A 290 4.43 4.68 -9.98
N ARG A 291 3.88 5.06 -11.13
CA ARG A 291 4.38 4.61 -12.45
C ARG A 291 5.81 5.10 -12.69
N HIS A 292 6.11 6.34 -12.30
CA HIS A 292 7.47 6.87 -12.39
C HIS A 292 8.46 6.06 -11.54
N LEU A 293 8.10 5.69 -10.31
CA LEU A 293 8.94 4.81 -9.47
C LEU A 293 9.19 3.42 -10.09
N GLN A 294 8.26 2.92 -10.91
CA GLN A 294 8.44 1.64 -11.63
C GLN A 294 9.48 1.73 -12.74
N SER A 295 9.75 2.92 -13.28
CA SER A 295 10.81 3.13 -14.27
C SER A 295 12.22 3.13 -13.63
N GLU A 296 12.32 2.93 -12.31
CA GLU A 296 13.58 2.88 -11.53
C GLU A 296 14.49 4.09 -11.78
N PRO A 297 14.02 5.31 -11.49
CA PRO A 297 14.84 6.51 -11.73
C PRO A 297 16.16 6.39 -10.98
N SER A 298 17.27 6.60 -11.70
CA SER A 298 18.63 6.48 -11.16
C SER A 298 19.11 7.77 -10.46
N ASP A 299 18.51 8.91 -10.78
CA ASP A 299 18.83 10.18 -10.14
C ASP A 299 18.22 10.23 -8.73
N ARG A 300 19.08 10.37 -7.73
CA ARG A 300 18.68 10.42 -6.32
C ARG A 300 17.85 11.66 -5.98
N ILE A 301 18.10 12.77 -6.66
CA ILE A 301 17.34 14.03 -6.44
C ILE A 301 15.93 13.85 -6.98
N GLU A 302 15.79 13.33 -8.21
CA GLU A 302 14.51 13.01 -8.82
C GLU A 302 13.72 11.98 -8.00
N LEU A 303 14.40 10.96 -7.49
CA LEU A 303 13.78 9.95 -6.62
C LEU A 303 13.28 10.56 -5.30
N ALA A 304 14.10 11.42 -4.66
CA ALA A 304 13.70 12.12 -3.43
C ALA A 304 12.49 13.03 -3.67
N GLU A 305 12.50 13.76 -4.78
CA GLU A 305 11.39 14.60 -5.19
C GLU A 305 10.12 13.80 -5.44
N THR A 306 10.22 12.63 -6.08
CA THR A 306 9.09 11.73 -6.29
C THR A 306 8.46 11.28 -4.97
N PHE A 307 9.27 10.93 -3.98
CA PHE A 307 8.77 10.60 -2.64
C PHE A 307 8.12 11.78 -1.94
N TYR A 308 8.71 12.97 -2.04
CA TYR A 308 8.10 14.18 -1.48
C TYR A 308 6.69 14.44 -2.04
N TRP A 309 6.54 14.36 -3.37
CA TRP A 309 5.24 14.55 -4.01
C TRP A 309 4.23 13.44 -3.69
N LEU A 310 4.68 12.19 -3.52
CA LEU A 310 3.82 11.11 -3.02
C LEU A 310 3.33 11.41 -1.61
N GLY A 311 4.20 11.83 -0.71
CA GLY A 311 3.81 12.22 0.65
C GLY A 311 2.74 13.31 0.65
N LEU A 312 2.89 14.32 -0.20
CA LEU A 312 1.88 15.38 -0.35
C LEU A 312 0.55 14.85 -0.91
N CYS A 313 0.58 13.92 -1.86
CA CYS A 313 -0.64 13.30 -2.35
C CYS A 313 -1.35 12.52 -1.24
N GLU A 314 -0.63 11.72 -0.46
CA GLU A 314 -1.24 10.87 0.58
C GLU A 314 -1.81 11.69 1.74
N ILE A 315 -1.27 12.88 2.07
CA ILE A 315 -1.93 13.80 3.01
C ILE A 315 -3.35 14.16 2.55
N HIS A 316 -3.55 14.34 1.25
CA HIS A 316 -4.85 14.73 0.69
C HIS A 316 -5.77 13.54 0.39
N ILE A 317 -5.21 12.35 0.15
CA ILE A 317 -5.96 11.15 -0.20
C ILE A 317 -6.31 10.35 1.06
N GLY A 318 -5.44 10.35 2.08
CA GLY A 318 -5.63 9.59 3.31
C GLY A 318 -6.62 10.25 4.25
N LEU A 319 -7.45 9.42 4.90
CA LEU A 319 -8.30 9.84 6.03
C LEU A 319 -7.61 9.61 7.38
N SER A 320 -6.49 8.88 7.38
CA SER A 320 -5.81 8.48 8.60
C SER A 320 -4.83 9.55 9.07
N PHE A 321 -5.04 10.05 10.28
CA PHE A 321 -4.08 10.90 10.98
C PHE A 321 -2.91 10.10 11.60
N TRP A 322 -3.01 8.76 11.57
CA TRP A 322 -2.07 7.86 12.24
C TRP A 322 -1.54 6.84 11.24
N GLY A 323 -0.20 6.69 11.17
CA GLY A 323 0.45 5.68 10.33
C GLY A 323 0.17 5.84 8.84
N SER A 324 0.18 7.08 8.35
CA SER A 324 -0.10 7.35 6.94
C SER A 324 1.11 7.03 6.07
N GLU A 325 0.88 6.52 4.85
CA GLU A 325 1.92 6.39 3.82
C GLU A 325 2.73 7.69 3.63
N ALA A 326 2.14 8.85 3.97
CA ALA A 326 2.77 10.16 3.86
C ALA A 326 4.04 10.28 4.72
N GLU A 327 4.03 9.76 5.96
CA GLU A 327 5.19 9.78 6.86
C GLU A 327 6.38 9.08 6.22
N ASP A 328 6.14 7.88 5.72
CA ASP A 328 7.16 7.05 5.09
C ASP A 328 7.74 7.72 3.84
N PHE A 329 6.89 8.35 3.04
CA PHE A 329 7.34 9.03 1.84
C PHE A 329 8.18 10.27 2.15
N PHE A 330 7.79 11.09 3.13
CA PHE A 330 8.59 12.25 3.52
C PHE A 330 9.94 11.85 4.10
N GLU A 331 9.97 10.86 5.00
CA GLU A 331 11.24 10.37 5.53
C GLU A 331 12.15 9.82 4.44
N LYS A 332 11.59 9.10 3.46
CA LYS A 332 12.36 8.61 2.31
C LYS A 332 12.89 9.73 1.45
N ALA A 333 12.10 10.75 1.19
CA ALA A 333 12.58 11.92 0.46
C ALA A 333 13.83 12.51 1.13
N ILE A 334 13.79 12.71 2.45
CA ILE A 334 14.91 13.22 3.24
C ILE A 334 16.12 12.29 3.16
N ARG A 335 15.94 11.00 3.46
CA ARG A 335 17.06 10.04 3.49
C ARG A 335 17.65 9.75 2.11
N THR A 336 16.86 9.87 1.05
CA THR A 336 17.35 9.64 -0.33
C THR A 336 18.29 10.73 -0.77
N ALA A 337 17.97 12.01 -0.55
CA ALA A 337 18.81 13.13 -0.93
C ALA A 337 18.73 14.27 0.12
N PRO A 338 19.40 14.13 1.27
CA PRO A 338 19.27 15.09 2.37
C PRO A 338 19.81 16.50 2.05
N ALA A 339 20.69 16.63 1.05
CA ALA A 339 21.18 17.92 0.56
C ALA A 339 20.23 18.59 -0.45
N ALA A 340 19.24 17.88 -1.01
CA ALA A 340 18.32 18.42 -2.00
C ALA A 340 17.40 19.50 -1.39
N ASP A 341 16.91 20.40 -2.24
CA ASP A 341 16.01 21.47 -1.81
C ASP A 341 14.66 20.93 -1.29
N THR A 342 14.22 19.77 -1.74
CA THR A 342 13.02 19.10 -1.26
C THR A 342 13.14 18.52 0.15
N ALA A 343 14.36 18.28 0.66
CA ALA A 343 14.53 17.65 1.98
C ALA A 343 14.00 18.51 3.15
N PRO A 344 14.28 19.84 3.24
CA PRO A 344 13.66 20.69 4.25
C PRO A 344 12.13 20.81 4.10
N GLU A 345 11.62 20.79 2.87
CA GLU A 345 10.17 20.83 2.62
C GLU A 345 9.49 19.54 3.10
N ALA A 346 10.10 18.38 2.82
CA ALA A 346 9.64 17.09 3.30
C ALA A 346 9.69 17.01 4.84
N TYR A 347 10.76 17.56 5.44
CA TYR A 347 10.87 17.65 6.90
C TYR A 347 9.74 18.49 7.51
N ALA A 348 9.49 19.68 6.96
CA ALA A 348 8.44 20.57 7.45
C ALA A 348 7.05 19.95 7.31
N ALA A 349 6.78 19.21 6.22
CA ALA A 349 5.53 18.50 6.01
C ALA A 349 5.36 17.34 7.02
N LEU A 350 6.42 16.57 7.27
CA LEU A 350 6.43 15.49 8.26
C LEU A 350 6.22 16.02 9.68
N GLU A 351 6.93 17.08 10.06
CA GLU A 351 6.78 17.74 11.37
C GLU A 351 5.35 18.27 11.57
N ALA A 352 4.77 18.90 10.54
CA ALA A 352 3.39 19.40 10.58
C ALA A 352 2.37 18.26 10.73
N LEU A 353 2.60 17.12 10.09
CA LEU A 353 1.76 15.94 10.20
C LEU A 353 1.75 15.42 11.64
N TYR A 354 2.92 15.25 12.27
CA TYR A 354 3.03 14.82 13.67
C TYR A 354 2.42 15.85 14.65
N ILE A 355 2.72 17.13 14.45
CA ILE A 355 2.11 18.19 15.30
C ILE A 355 0.59 18.11 15.22
N THR A 356 0.02 17.95 14.03
CA THR A 356 -1.42 17.85 13.84
C THR A 356 -1.99 16.61 14.52
N GLY A 357 -1.36 15.45 14.37
CA GLY A 357 -1.81 14.19 14.96
C GLY A 357 -1.72 14.16 16.49
N PHE A 358 -0.72 14.83 17.07
CA PHE A 358 -0.47 14.83 18.52
C PHE A 358 -0.92 16.13 19.23
N THR A 359 -1.71 16.96 18.56
CA THR A 359 -2.30 18.16 19.17
C THR A 359 -3.73 17.90 19.61
N GLY A 360 -3.97 18.05 20.90
CA GLY A 360 -5.30 17.95 21.52
C GLY A 360 -5.66 19.21 22.30
N SER A 361 -6.75 19.14 23.07
CA SER A 361 -7.24 20.25 23.91
C SER A 361 -6.24 20.69 25.01
N SER A 362 -5.28 19.83 25.37
CA SER A 362 -4.22 20.11 26.36
C SER A 362 -2.90 20.60 25.74
N GLY A 363 -2.84 20.79 24.42
CA GLY A 363 -1.64 21.20 23.69
C GLY A 363 -1.07 20.06 22.83
N THR A 364 0.14 20.28 22.32
CA THR A 364 0.88 19.31 21.52
C THR A 364 1.81 18.49 22.40
N HIS A 365 1.70 17.17 22.33
CA HIS A 365 2.50 16.22 23.10
C HIS A 365 3.05 15.14 22.20
N LEU A 366 4.23 15.39 21.61
CA LEU A 366 4.90 14.40 20.79
C LEU A 366 5.50 13.29 21.66
N PRO A 367 5.35 12.00 21.27
CA PRO A 367 6.13 10.92 21.86
C PRO A 367 7.64 11.14 21.68
N LEU A 368 8.42 10.76 22.70
CA LEU A 368 9.87 10.96 22.72
C LEU A 368 10.57 10.30 21.52
N GLU A 369 10.06 9.19 21.03
CA GLU A 369 10.57 8.51 19.84
C GLU A 369 10.39 9.33 18.55
N ILE A 370 9.24 10.02 18.43
CA ILE A 370 8.97 10.93 17.30
C ILE A 370 9.87 12.18 17.39
N GLU A 371 10.04 12.75 18.57
CA GLU A 371 10.97 13.87 18.77
C GLU A 371 12.40 13.51 18.35
N ARG A 372 12.89 12.34 18.78
CA ARG A 372 14.22 11.84 18.41
C ARG A 372 14.35 11.57 16.90
N ARG A 373 13.30 11.01 16.30
CA ARG A 373 13.25 10.78 14.85
C ARG A 373 13.36 12.08 14.07
N LEU A 374 12.57 13.09 14.44
CA LEU A 374 12.62 14.43 13.83
C LEU A 374 14.00 15.09 14.02
N GLU A 375 14.58 15.03 15.22
CA GLU A 375 15.91 15.59 15.49
C GLU A 375 17.00 14.91 14.63
N SER A 376 16.95 13.59 14.50
CA SER A 376 17.87 12.83 13.65
C SER A 376 17.76 13.23 12.17
N LEU A 377 16.55 13.41 11.66
CA LEU A 377 16.33 13.81 10.27
C LEU A 377 16.79 15.26 10.02
N ARG A 378 16.56 16.16 10.96
CA ARG A 378 17.05 17.55 10.90
C ARG A 378 18.57 17.59 10.85
N THR A 379 19.24 16.86 11.76
CA THR A 379 20.70 16.75 11.80
C THR A 379 21.25 16.25 10.46
N MET A 380 20.64 15.22 9.89
CA MET A 380 21.03 14.66 8.59
C MET A 380 20.97 15.73 7.46
N ILE A 381 19.92 16.54 7.42
CA ILE A 381 19.76 17.61 6.43
C ILE A 381 20.86 18.68 6.63
N ASP A 382 21.09 19.12 7.88
CA ASP A 382 22.04 20.17 8.21
C ASP A 382 23.47 19.76 7.87
N GLU A 383 23.89 18.55 8.23
CA GLU A 383 25.21 17.99 7.92
C GLU A 383 25.44 17.83 6.40
N ALA A 384 24.45 17.31 5.68
CA ALA A 384 24.55 17.14 4.23
C ALA A 384 24.67 18.48 3.51
N ARG A 385 23.93 19.49 3.92
CA ARG A 385 23.98 20.85 3.35
C ARG A 385 25.26 21.59 3.73
N ALA A 386 25.83 21.39 4.92
CA ALA A 386 27.10 21.96 5.32
C ALA A 386 28.23 21.38 4.46
N THR A 387 28.24 20.08 4.21
CA THR A 387 29.24 19.39 3.39
C THR A 387 29.20 19.85 1.92
N GLY A 388 27.99 20.03 1.36
CA GLY A 388 27.81 20.54 -0.01
C GLY A 388 28.36 21.98 -0.20
N ARG A 389 28.14 22.86 0.76
CA ARG A 389 28.67 24.25 0.71
C ARG A 389 30.20 24.35 0.77
N THR A 390 30.83 23.42 1.51
CA THR A 390 32.32 23.40 1.59
C THR A 390 32.97 22.92 0.30
N GLN A 391 32.31 22.09 -0.50
CA GLN A 391 32.82 21.65 -1.81
C GLN A 391 32.68 22.70 -2.90
N ASP A 392 31.62 23.52 -2.88
CA ASP A 392 31.43 24.62 -3.84
C ASP A 392 32.32 25.85 -3.51
N GLY A 393 32.55 26.15 -2.24
CA GLY A 393 33.42 27.28 -1.81
C GLY A 393 34.90 27.08 -2.05
N GLY A 394 35.35 25.90 -2.43
CA GLY A 394 36.74 25.58 -2.76
C GLY A 394 37.09 25.67 -4.26
N ARG A 395 36.16 26.11 -5.11
CA ARG A 395 36.30 26.20 -6.57
C ARG A 395 36.37 27.67 -7.11
N THR A 396 36.47 28.64 -6.24
CA THR A 396 36.63 30.08 -6.65
C THR A 396 38.08 30.52 -6.66
#